data_a42d4ffdf6be6c3dae0acde662188db3
#
_entry.id   a42d4ffdf6be6c3dae0acde662188db3
#
_cell.length_a   1.000
_cell.length_b   1.000
_cell.length_c   1.000
_cell.angle_alpha   90.00
_cell.angle_beta   90.00
_cell.angle_gamma   90.00
#
_symmetry.space_group_name_H-M   'P 1'
#
loop_
_entity.id
_entity.type
_entity.pdbx_description
1 polymer ?
#
loop_
_entity_poly.entity_id
_entity_poly.type
_entity_poly.pdbx_seq_one_letter_code
_entity_poly.pdbx_strand_id
1 'polypeptide(L)'
;MGGVLHQMDTQAKEFNSLTADIERTKVTVVVDDKSTESGKLFIRRDDKMRIEMTSPDLRTILLNGDSFYIYTPKINRVEEYSVGKHKAMVDQFLLLGFGTSGTTLEKNYDIVLQGEDTLDNHKVLMLELTPKAADVRNQISKVQIWLDEGTWLPAQQKFFETGSGDYFTIRYTNVVRNVRISDARFRPQWPKGVTKVKPDS
;
A
#
# COMPACT_ATOMS: atom_id res chain seq x y z
N MET A 1 -6.14 -11.71 19.49
CA MET A 1 -5.12 -10.76 18.99
C MET A 1 -3.73 -11.40 18.94
N GLY A 2 -3.14 -11.88 20.03
CA GLY A 2 -1.77 -12.42 20.05
C GLY A 2 -1.47 -13.48 19.01
N GLY A 3 -2.41 -14.39 18.73
CA GLY A 3 -2.24 -15.41 17.68
C GLY A 3 -2.14 -14.81 16.26
N VAL A 4 -2.91 -13.76 15.96
CA VAL A 4 -2.88 -13.07 14.66
C VAL A 4 -1.52 -12.40 14.44
N LEU A 5 -1.05 -11.65 15.44
CA LEU A 5 0.24 -10.95 15.36
C LEU A 5 1.41 -11.93 15.27
N HIS A 6 1.35 -13.04 15.96
CA HIS A 6 2.35 -14.11 15.86
C HIS A 6 2.40 -14.72 14.45
N GLN A 7 1.24 -14.95 13.84
CA GLN A 7 1.18 -15.44 12.45
C GLN A 7 1.77 -14.41 11.47
N MET A 8 1.47 -13.13 11.67
CA MET A 8 2.07 -12.05 10.88
C MET A 8 3.60 -12.01 11.05
N ASP A 9 4.13 -12.18 12.27
CA ASP A 9 5.56 -12.25 12.52
C ASP A 9 6.22 -13.41 11.76
N THR A 10 5.58 -14.57 11.76
CA THR A 10 6.07 -15.75 11.03
C THR A 10 6.09 -15.49 9.53
N GLN A 11 5.00 -14.99 8.98
CA GLN A 11 4.88 -14.73 7.55
C GLN A 11 5.78 -13.59 7.08
N ALA A 12 6.02 -12.59 7.92
CA ALA A 12 6.96 -11.51 7.61
C ALA A 12 8.40 -12.00 7.43
N LYS A 13 8.82 -13.03 8.15
CA LYS A 13 10.15 -13.64 7.98
C LYS A 13 10.31 -14.36 6.64
N GLU A 14 9.23 -14.95 6.15
CA GLU A 14 9.20 -15.72 4.90
C GLU A 14 8.90 -14.87 3.67
N PHE A 15 8.46 -13.63 3.86
CA PHE A 15 8.10 -12.73 2.77
C PHE A 15 9.37 -12.22 2.06
N ASN A 16 9.48 -12.46 0.76
CA ASN A 16 10.56 -11.94 -0.08
C ASN A 16 10.05 -11.01 -1.18
N SER A 17 8.95 -11.37 -1.82
CA SER A 17 8.37 -10.61 -2.91
C SER A 17 6.89 -10.93 -3.11
N LEU A 18 6.22 -10.09 -3.89
CA LEU A 18 4.82 -10.27 -4.25
C LEU A 18 4.52 -9.57 -5.56
N THR A 19 3.68 -10.20 -6.37
CA THR A 19 2.95 -9.53 -7.46
C THR A 19 1.45 -9.69 -7.23
N ALA A 20 0.69 -8.68 -7.59
CA ALA A 20 -0.77 -8.71 -7.50
C ALA A 20 -1.40 -7.78 -8.55
N ASP A 21 -2.65 -8.04 -8.88
CA ASP A 21 -3.52 -7.04 -9.48
C ASP A 21 -4.14 -6.21 -8.36
N ILE A 22 -4.29 -4.91 -8.60
CA ILE A 22 -4.89 -3.98 -7.64
C ILE A 22 -6.06 -3.23 -8.26
N GLU A 23 -7.07 -2.99 -7.42
CA GLU A 23 -8.15 -2.06 -7.69
C GLU A 23 -8.25 -1.09 -6.53
N ARG A 24 -8.13 0.21 -6.82
CA ARG A 24 -8.26 1.28 -5.85
C ARG A 24 -9.55 2.06 -6.13
N THR A 25 -10.41 2.12 -5.15
CA THR A 25 -11.65 2.91 -5.20
C THR A 25 -11.59 4.02 -4.17
N LYS A 26 -11.68 5.27 -4.62
CA LYS A 26 -11.83 6.45 -3.75
C LYS A 26 -13.30 6.86 -3.68
N VAL A 27 -13.76 7.17 -2.47
CA VAL A 27 -15.11 7.71 -2.20
C VAL A 27 -14.97 9.07 -1.54
N THR A 28 -15.56 10.09 -2.17
CA THR A 28 -15.69 11.44 -1.62
C THR A 28 -17.11 11.58 -1.06
N VAL A 29 -17.21 11.48 0.27
CA VAL A 29 -18.50 11.28 0.96
C VAL A 29 -19.45 12.47 0.78
N VAL A 30 -18.94 13.70 0.84
CA VAL A 30 -19.76 14.92 0.79
C VAL A 30 -20.54 15.07 -0.53
N VAL A 31 -19.94 14.61 -1.63
CA VAL A 31 -20.54 14.73 -2.98
C VAL A 31 -21.01 13.38 -3.53
N ASP A 32 -20.92 12.33 -2.74
CA ASP A 32 -21.22 10.94 -3.13
C ASP A 32 -20.52 10.53 -4.44
N ASP A 33 -19.29 10.99 -4.62
CA ASP A 33 -18.47 10.67 -5.81
C ASP A 33 -17.61 9.44 -5.56
N LYS A 34 -17.53 8.60 -6.58
CA LYS A 34 -16.76 7.35 -6.55
C LYS A 34 -15.91 7.22 -7.80
N SER A 35 -14.61 7.09 -7.61
CA SER A 35 -13.66 6.82 -8.69
C SER A 35 -12.90 5.52 -8.45
N THR A 36 -12.66 4.76 -9.52
CA THR A 36 -11.96 3.47 -9.47
C THR A 36 -10.80 3.48 -10.45
N GLU A 37 -9.66 3.04 -9.97
CA GLU A 37 -8.42 2.85 -10.73
C GLU A 37 -7.98 1.39 -10.62
N SER A 38 -7.40 0.84 -11.67
CA SER A 38 -6.88 -0.53 -11.68
C SER A 38 -5.44 -0.57 -12.16
N GLY A 39 -4.68 -1.56 -11.68
CA GLY A 39 -3.28 -1.69 -12.06
C GLY A 39 -2.63 -2.96 -11.52
N LYS A 40 -1.30 -2.93 -11.52
CA LYS A 40 -0.45 -4.04 -11.04
C LYS A 40 0.51 -3.56 -9.96
N LEU A 41 0.73 -4.44 -8.98
CA LEU A 41 1.62 -4.23 -7.85
C LEU A 41 2.79 -5.20 -7.92
N PHE A 42 3.99 -4.68 -7.69
CA PHE A 42 5.24 -5.44 -7.52
C PHE A 42 5.91 -4.97 -6.24
N ILE A 43 6.16 -5.86 -5.30
CA ILE A 43 6.87 -5.57 -4.05
C ILE A 43 8.01 -6.57 -3.89
N ARG A 44 9.14 -6.06 -3.37
CA ARG A 44 10.28 -6.87 -2.96
C ARG A 44 10.83 -6.37 -1.61
N ARG A 45 11.29 -7.29 -0.78
CA ARG A 45 11.67 -7.07 0.62
C ARG A 45 12.74 -5.99 0.85
N ASP A 46 13.58 -5.70 -0.14
CA ASP A 46 14.64 -4.70 -0.10
C ASP A 46 14.13 -3.26 -0.32
N ASP A 47 12.96 -2.93 0.22
CA ASP A 47 12.29 -1.62 0.12
C ASP A 47 12.06 -1.18 -1.33
N LYS A 48 11.65 -2.12 -2.17
CA LYS A 48 11.32 -1.89 -3.57
C LYS A 48 9.85 -2.18 -3.84
N MET A 49 9.19 -1.21 -4.44
CA MET A 49 7.80 -1.31 -4.84
C MET A 49 7.58 -0.60 -6.17
N ARG A 50 6.78 -1.20 -7.03
CA ARG A 50 6.28 -0.56 -8.24
C ARG A 50 4.78 -0.80 -8.36
N ILE A 51 4.04 0.27 -8.58
CA ILE A 51 2.62 0.21 -8.93
C ILE A 51 2.49 0.78 -10.34
N GLU A 52 1.86 0.03 -11.21
CA GLU A 52 1.54 0.44 -12.58
C GLU A 52 0.02 0.54 -12.71
N MET A 53 -0.52 1.76 -12.58
CA MET A 53 -1.92 2.03 -12.84
C MET A 53 -2.14 2.01 -14.35
N THR A 54 -3.13 1.26 -14.80
CA THR A 54 -3.43 1.02 -16.22
C THR A 54 -4.79 1.53 -16.65
N SER A 55 -5.68 1.82 -15.72
CA SER A 55 -7.03 2.32 -15.99
C SER A 55 -7.50 3.20 -14.84
N PRO A 56 -8.26 4.30 -15.09
CA PRO A 56 -8.52 4.92 -16.40
C PRO A 56 -7.30 5.63 -16.99
N ASP A 57 -6.41 6.18 -16.15
CA ASP A 57 -5.21 6.90 -16.56
C ASP A 57 -3.94 6.11 -16.19
N LEU A 58 -2.94 6.14 -17.07
CA LEU A 58 -1.65 5.54 -16.81
C LEU A 58 -0.89 6.35 -15.75
N ARG A 59 -0.36 5.67 -14.75
CA ARG A 59 0.49 6.26 -13.71
C ARG A 59 1.43 5.19 -13.16
N THR A 60 2.70 5.54 -12.97
CA THR A 60 3.65 4.67 -12.29
C THR A 60 4.07 5.28 -10.98
N ILE A 61 3.99 4.50 -9.91
CA ILE A 61 4.53 4.82 -8.59
C ILE A 61 5.70 3.87 -8.36
N LEU A 62 6.86 4.40 -8.04
CA LEU A 62 8.08 3.63 -7.86
C LEU A 62 8.78 4.01 -6.57
N LEU A 63 8.94 3.05 -5.67
CA LEU A 63 9.82 3.12 -4.51
C LEU A 63 11.09 2.31 -4.83
N ASN A 64 12.24 2.95 -4.75
CA ASN A 64 13.55 2.32 -4.93
C ASN A 64 14.55 2.85 -3.90
N GLY A 65 14.62 2.18 -2.77
CA GLY A 65 15.49 2.58 -1.67
C GLY A 65 15.12 3.98 -1.13
N ASP A 66 15.99 4.96 -1.36
CA ASP A 66 15.85 6.30 -0.78
C ASP A 66 14.98 7.26 -1.60
N SER A 67 14.49 6.83 -2.74
CA SER A 67 13.69 7.67 -3.66
C SER A 67 12.33 7.08 -3.95
N PHE A 68 11.35 7.96 -4.00
CA PHE A 68 9.98 7.68 -4.37
C PHE A 68 9.59 8.54 -5.57
N TYR A 69 9.05 7.91 -6.61
CA TYR A 69 8.71 8.56 -7.86
C TYR A 69 7.24 8.40 -8.20
N ILE A 70 6.63 9.45 -8.73
CA ILE A 70 5.31 9.41 -9.37
C ILE A 70 5.47 9.89 -10.80
N TYR A 71 5.27 9.01 -11.77
CA TYR A 71 5.28 9.34 -13.18
C TYR A 71 3.86 9.38 -13.74
N THR A 72 3.49 10.50 -14.34
CA THR A 72 2.19 10.73 -14.97
C THR A 72 2.39 10.98 -16.47
N PRO A 73 2.20 9.96 -17.33
CA PRO A 73 2.41 10.05 -18.77
C PRO A 73 1.58 11.15 -19.45
N LYS A 74 0.33 11.33 -19.04
CA LYS A 74 -0.61 12.31 -19.62
C LYS A 74 -0.08 13.74 -19.64
N ILE A 75 0.73 14.10 -18.65
CA ILE A 75 1.38 15.43 -18.55
C ILE A 75 2.90 15.34 -18.73
N ASN A 76 3.41 14.17 -19.12
CA ASN A 76 4.83 13.88 -19.32
C ASN A 76 5.72 14.37 -18.17
N ARG A 77 5.31 14.08 -16.93
CA ARG A 77 5.95 14.56 -15.69
C ARG A 77 6.31 13.43 -14.76
N VAL A 78 7.50 13.50 -14.17
CA VAL A 78 7.91 12.68 -13.02
C VAL A 78 8.21 13.55 -11.82
N GLU A 79 7.64 13.21 -10.68
CA GLU A 79 7.91 13.81 -9.39
C GLU A 79 8.81 12.86 -8.59
N GLU A 80 9.90 13.39 -8.04
CA GLU A 80 10.83 12.64 -7.19
C GLU A 80 10.78 13.19 -5.76
N TYR A 81 10.53 12.32 -4.81
CA TYR A 81 10.49 12.60 -3.38
C TYR A 81 11.59 11.84 -2.64
N SER A 82 12.13 12.43 -1.59
CA SER A 82 13.06 11.75 -0.68
C SER A 82 12.27 10.87 0.30
N VAL A 83 12.55 9.57 0.35
CA VAL A 83 11.92 8.64 1.30
C VAL A 83 12.20 9.06 2.75
N GLY A 84 13.41 9.57 3.04
CA GLY A 84 13.78 10.00 4.39
C GLY A 84 12.81 11.02 5.01
N LYS A 85 12.29 11.96 4.21
CA LYS A 85 11.28 12.94 4.64
C LYS A 85 9.88 12.35 4.78
N HIS A 86 9.59 11.25 4.08
CA HIS A 86 8.27 10.64 3.99
C HIS A 86 8.24 9.19 4.50
N LYS A 87 9.28 8.78 5.25
CA LYS A 87 9.46 7.37 5.65
C LYS A 87 8.26 6.78 6.38
N ALA A 88 7.67 7.52 7.31
CA ALA A 88 6.50 7.05 8.05
C ALA A 88 5.32 6.77 7.11
N MET A 89 5.10 7.64 6.12
CA MET A 89 4.04 7.42 5.12
C MET A 89 4.32 6.21 4.24
N VAL A 90 5.56 6.05 3.77
CA VAL A 90 5.96 4.89 2.96
C VAL A 90 5.74 3.59 3.73
N ASP A 91 6.28 3.50 4.94
CA ASP A 91 6.23 2.28 5.76
C ASP A 91 4.79 1.96 6.21
N GLN A 92 4.01 2.99 6.56
CA GLN A 92 2.69 2.81 7.13
C GLN A 92 1.55 2.74 6.10
N PHE A 93 1.75 3.22 4.88
CA PHE A 93 0.70 3.17 3.86
C PHE A 93 1.06 2.28 2.68
N LEU A 94 2.23 2.46 2.09
CA LEU A 94 2.58 1.74 0.87
C LEU A 94 2.97 0.28 1.15
N LEU A 95 3.66 0.03 2.26
CA LEU A 95 4.17 -1.30 2.63
C LEU A 95 3.34 -1.99 3.71
N LEU A 96 2.26 -1.35 4.18
CA LEU A 96 1.44 -1.88 5.28
C LEU A 96 0.92 -3.29 4.98
N GLY A 97 1.26 -4.23 5.85
CA GLY A 97 0.84 -5.62 5.75
C GLY A 97 1.66 -6.49 4.79
N PHE A 98 2.53 -5.89 3.95
CA PHE A 98 3.42 -6.64 3.06
C PHE A 98 4.79 -6.81 3.69
N GLY A 99 5.01 -7.95 4.34
CA GLY A 99 6.21 -8.20 5.13
C GLY A 99 6.28 -7.42 6.44
N THR A 100 5.22 -6.73 6.84
CA THR A 100 5.10 -6.07 8.12
C THR A 100 4.89 -7.11 9.22
N SER A 101 5.76 -7.12 10.23
CA SER A 101 5.59 -8.01 11.39
C SER A 101 4.49 -7.50 12.32
N GLY A 102 3.88 -8.43 13.08
CA GLY A 102 2.92 -8.09 14.12
C GLY A 102 3.50 -7.13 15.15
N THR A 103 4.76 -7.33 15.55
CA THR A 103 5.50 -6.44 16.44
C THR A 103 5.63 -5.01 15.88
N THR A 104 5.92 -4.88 14.58
CA THR A 104 6.00 -3.56 13.93
C THR A 104 4.62 -2.91 13.85
N LEU A 105 3.59 -3.71 13.60
CA LEU A 105 2.21 -3.23 13.55
C LEU A 105 1.78 -2.68 14.92
N GLU A 106 2.03 -3.40 16.01
CA GLU A 106 1.73 -2.95 17.38
C GLU A 106 2.49 -1.69 17.78
N LYS A 107 3.72 -1.54 17.31
CA LYS A 107 4.50 -0.33 17.57
C LYS A 107 3.87 0.92 16.96
N ASN A 108 3.30 0.78 15.77
CA ASN A 108 2.84 1.92 14.97
C ASN A 108 1.33 2.19 15.09
N TYR A 109 0.54 1.20 15.53
CA TYR A 109 -0.92 1.28 15.59
C TYR A 109 -1.48 0.76 16.91
N ASP A 110 -2.59 1.34 17.32
CA ASP A 110 -3.52 0.68 18.21
C ASP A 110 -4.41 -0.24 17.37
N ILE A 111 -4.47 -1.53 17.74
CA ILE A 111 -5.04 -2.59 16.91
C ILE A 111 -6.26 -3.18 17.58
N VAL A 112 -7.37 -3.27 16.85
CA VAL A 112 -8.59 -3.96 17.29
C VAL A 112 -8.92 -5.06 16.28
N LEU A 113 -9.04 -6.30 16.76
CA LEU A 113 -9.58 -7.41 15.97
C LEU A 113 -11.11 -7.25 15.90
N GLN A 114 -11.64 -7.02 14.73
CA GLN A 114 -13.08 -6.89 14.49
C GLN A 114 -13.77 -8.24 14.29
N GLY A 115 -13.04 -9.25 13.81
CA GLY A 115 -13.54 -10.61 13.63
C GLY A 115 -13.24 -11.22 12.28
N GLU A 116 -13.89 -12.34 12.02
CA GLU A 116 -13.82 -13.07 10.75
C GLU A 116 -14.80 -12.45 9.74
N ASP A 117 -14.42 -12.45 8.48
CA ASP A 117 -15.23 -12.00 7.35
C ASP A 117 -14.93 -12.88 6.13
N THR A 118 -15.64 -12.67 5.04
CA THR A 118 -15.44 -13.39 3.77
C THR A 118 -15.30 -12.40 2.62
N LEU A 119 -14.20 -12.47 1.90
CA LEU A 119 -13.96 -11.73 0.66
C LEU A 119 -13.70 -12.71 -0.49
N ASP A 120 -14.47 -12.62 -1.58
CA ASP A 120 -14.34 -13.50 -2.75
C ASP A 120 -14.27 -14.99 -2.40
N ASN A 121 -15.10 -15.45 -1.47
CA ASN A 121 -15.15 -16.81 -0.93
C ASN A 121 -13.89 -17.25 -0.14
N HIS A 122 -13.00 -16.33 0.20
CA HIS A 122 -11.87 -16.56 1.09
C HIS A 122 -12.17 -16.05 2.50
N LYS A 123 -11.78 -16.84 3.49
CA LYS A 123 -11.84 -16.39 4.90
C LYS A 123 -10.79 -15.35 5.16
N VAL A 124 -11.18 -14.27 5.77
CA VAL A 124 -10.31 -13.14 6.13
C VAL A 124 -10.55 -12.73 7.58
N LEU A 125 -9.53 -12.19 8.21
CA LEU A 125 -9.63 -11.52 9.51
C LEU A 125 -9.56 -10.02 9.31
N MET A 126 -10.53 -9.30 9.87
CA MET A 126 -10.56 -7.85 9.80
C MET A 126 -9.91 -7.25 11.05
N LEU A 127 -8.88 -6.44 10.83
CA LEU A 127 -8.25 -5.61 11.85
C LEU A 127 -8.59 -4.15 11.60
N GLU A 128 -8.84 -3.40 12.67
CA GLU A 128 -8.90 -1.95 12.64
C GLU A 128 -7.65 -1.38 13.31
N LEU A 129 -6.98 -0.45 12.62
CA LEU A 129 -5.69 0.10 12.98
C LEU A 129 -5.84 1.62 13.15
N THR A 130 -5.52 2.15 14.34
CA THR A 130 -5.45 3.58 14.58
C THR A 130 -3.98 4.00 14.67
N PRO A 131 -3.48 4.89 13.78
CA PRO A 131 -2.08 5.32 13.82
C PRO A 131 -1.72 6.00 15.14
N LYS A 132 -0.57 5.66 15.73
CA LYS A 132 -0.05 6.30 16.96
C LYS A 132 0.65 7.61 16.66
N ALA A 133 1.35 7.72 15.53
CA ALA A 133 2.08 8.91 15.13
C ALA A 133 1.11 10.04 14.70
N ALA A 134 1.31 11.24 15.24
CA ALA A 134 0.41 12.38 15.02
C ALA A 134 0.41 12.87 13.56
N ASP A 135 1.57 12.89 12.91
CA ASP A 135 1.73 13.26 11.50
C ASP A 135 0.95 12.33 10.57
N VAL A 136 0.93 11.04 10.87
CA VAL A 136 0.14 10.03 10.15
C VAL A 136 -1.35 10.22 10.41
N ARG A 137 -1.76 10.38 11.70
CA ARG A 137 -3.17 10.63 12.07
C ARG A 137 -3.76 11.90 11.46
N ASN A 138 -2.94 12.91 11.22
CA ASN A 138 -3.40 14.14 10.57
C ASN A 138 -3.87 13.92 9.12
N GLN A 139 -3.48 12.82 8.51
CA GLN A 139 -3.86 12.46 7.15
C GLN A 139 -4.85 11.30 7.10
N ILE A 140 -4.58 10.25 7.88
CA ILE A 140 -5.39 9.03 7.95
C ILE A 140 -5.81 8.79 9.40
N SER A 141 -7.11 8.88 9.66
CA SER A 141 -7.65 8.67 11.00
C SER A 141 -7.63 7.21 11.42
N LYS A 142 -7.80 6.30 10.45
CA LYS A 142 -7.92 4.86 10.70
C LYS A 142 -7.67 4.07 9.42
N VAL A 143 -7.19 2.83 9.58
CA VAL A 143 -7.07 1.84 8.50
C VAL A 143 -7.82 0.58 8.89
N GLN A 144 -8.58 0.00 7.98
CA GLN A 144 -9.12 -1.36 8.11
C GLN A 144 -8.35 -2.26 7.14
N ILE A 145 -7.91 -3.41 7.63
CA ILE A 145 -7.18 -4.39 6.84
C ILE A 145 -7.85 -5.75 6.96
N TRP A 146 -8.12 -6.38 5.83
CA TRP A 146 -8.61 -7.74 5.74
C TRP A 146 -7.45 -8.65 5.37
N LEU A 147 -7.01 -9.46 6.32
CA LEU A 147 -5.93 -10.42 6.14
C LEU A 147 -6.50 -11.76 5.69
N ASP A 148 -6.01 -12.28 4.58
CA ASP A 148 -6.33 -13.64 4.13
C ASP A 148 -5.75 -14.66 5.13
N GLU A 149 -6.57 -15.55 5.67
CA GLU A 149 -6.14 -16.51 6.70
C GLU A 149 -5.17 -17.58 6.18
N GLY A 150 -5.12 -17.80 4.87
CA GLY A 150 -4.20 -18.75 4.27
C GLY A 150 -2.79 -18.19 4.08
N THR A 151 -2.69 -16.91 3.79
CA THR A 151 -1.41 -16.25 3.45
C THR A 151 -0.95 -15.21 4.46
N TRP A 152 -1.84 -14.72 5.30
CA TRP A 152 -1.64 -13.61 6.24
C TRP A 152 -1.20 -12.31 5.55
N LEU A 153 -1.55 -12.17 4.28
CA LEU A 153 -1.35 -10.96 3.50
C LEU A 153 -2.67 -10.20 3.36
N PRO A 154 -2.61 -8.89 3.13
CA PRO A 154 -3.82 -8.11 2.86
C PRO A 154 -4.54 -8.61 1.60
N ALA A 155 -5.82 -8.97 1.72
CA ALA A 155 -6.74 -9.13 0.61
C ALA A 155 -7.40 -7.80 0.25
N GLN A 156 -7.60 -6.94 1.26
CA GLN A 156 -8.15 -5.60 1.11
C GLN A 156 -7.65 -4.69 2.23
N GLN A 157 -7.52 -3.41 1.90
CA GLN A 157 -7.26 -2.33 2.86
C GLN A 157 -8.22 -1.18 2.59
N LYS A 158 -8.65 -0.49 3.67
CA LYS A 158 -9.48 0.71 3.59
C LYS A 158 -8.88 1.79 4.48
N PHE A 159 -8.58 2.93 3.89
CA PHE A 159 -7.95 4.07 4.54
C PHE A 159 -8.96 5.20 4.66
N PHE A 160 -9.17 5.71 5.87
CA PHE A 160 -10.09 6.81 6.15
C PHE A 160 -9.31 8.12 6.30
N GLU A 161 -9.60 9.09 5.45
CA GLU A 161 -8.97 10.41 5.50
C GLU A 161 -9.45 11.20 6.72
N THR A 162 -8.54 11.90 7.37
CA THR A 162 -8.88 12.68 8.57
C THR A 162 -9.64 13.95 8.18
N GLY A 163 -10.72 14.24 8.91
CA GLY A 163 -11.49 15.47 8.79
C GLY A 163 -12.62 15.42 7.75
N SER A 164 -12.42 14.84 6.58
CA SER A 164 -13.45 14.78 5.53
C SER A 164 -14.40 13.59 5.67
N GLY A 165 -13.92 12.50 6.27
CA GLY A 165 -14.59 11.21 6.25
C GLY A 165 -14.49 10.46 4.93
N ASP A 166 -13.78 11.02 3.95
CA ASP A 166 -13.47 10.36 2.68
C ASP A 166 -12.63 9.13 2.94
N TYR A 167 -12.69 8.17 2.04
CA TYR A 167 -11.88 6.98 2.17
C TYR A 167 -11.50 6.42 0.80
N PHE A 168 -10.47 5.60 0.79
CA PHE A 168 -10.16 4.77 -0.37
C PHE A 168 -9.92 3.32 0.06
N THR A 169 -10.34 2.41 -0.80
CA THR A 169 -10.17 0.97 -0.62
C THR A 169 -9.20 0.47 -1.67
N ILE A 170 -8.27 -0.39 -1.28
CA ILE A 170 -7.39 -1.11 -2.22
C ILE A 170 -7.69 -2.59 -2.07
N ARG A 171 -8.04 -3.24 -3.17
CA ARG A 171 -8.27 -4.67 -3.27
C ARG A 171 -7.13 -5.33 -4.02
N TYR A 172 -6.70 -6.47 -3.53
CA TYR A 172 -5.59 -7.26 -4.09
C TYR A 172 -6.12 -8.58 -4.60
N THR A 173 -5.88 -8.88 -5.88
CA THR A 173 -6.27 -10.13 -6.52
C THR A 173 -5.10 -10.73 -7.27
N ASN A 174 -5.20 -12.02 -7.66
CA ASN A 174 -4.12 -12.73 -8.36
C ASN A 174 -2.75 -12.59 -7.67
N VAL A 175 -2.76 -12.71 -6.35
CA VAL A 175 -1.57 -12.54 -5.50
C VAL A 175 -0.63 -13.73 -5.67
N VAL A 176 0.62 -13.46 -6.03
CA VAL A 176 1.69 -14.47 -6.12
C VAL A 176 2.84 -14.06 -5.22
N ARG A 177 3.11 -14.88 -4.20
CA ARG A 177 4.20 -14.67 -3.22
C ARG A 177 5.51 -15.23 -3.71
N ASN A 178 6.59 -14.59 -3.27
CA ASN A 178 7.96 -15.08 -3.40
C ASN A 178 8.36 -15.40 -4.85
N VAL A 179 7.77 -14.65 -5.80
CA VAL A 179 8.11 -14.70 -7.21
C VAL A 179 9.40 -13.92 -7.47
N ARG A 180 10.23 -14.41 -8.37
CA ARG A 180 11.44 -13.70 -8.76
C ARG A 180 11.10 -12.43 -9.53
N ILE A 181 11.46 -11.27 -9.00
CA ILE A 181 11.30 -9.97 -9.66
C ILE A 181 12.70 -9.38 -9.88
N SER A 182 13.04 -9.07 -11.14
CA SER A 182 14.36 -8.54 -11.48
C SER A 182 14.54 -7.10 -11.00
N ASP A 183 15.79 -6.67 -10.80
CA ASP A 183 16.13 -5.27 -10.47
C ASP A 183 15.67 -4.29 -11.53
N ALA A 184 15.62 -4.69 -12.78
CA ALA A 184 15.17 -3.85 -13.90
C ALA A 184 13.75 -3.33 -13.68
N ARG A 185 12.88 -4.13 -13.02
CA ARG A 185 11.50 -3.72 -12.70
C ARG A 185 11.44 -2.47 -11.80
N PHE A 186 12.43 -2.28 -10.97
CA PHE A 186 12.47 -1.20 -9.97
C PHE A 186 13.41 -0.05 -10.35
N ARG A 187 13.95 -0.03 -11.58
CA ARG A 187 14.78 1.08 -12.04
C ARG A 187 13.92 2.27 -12.48
N PRO A 188 14.29 3.50 -12.08
CA PRO A 188 13.63 4.71 -12.55
C PRO A 188 14.01 4.97 -14.01
N GLN A 189 13.22 4.45 -14.93
CA GLN A 189 13.38 4.64 -16.38
C GLN A 189 12.19 5.42 -16.91
N TRP A 190 12.46 6.63 -17.38
CA TRP A 190 11.46 7.55 -17.89
C TRP A 190 11.73 7.88 -19.34
N PRO A 191 10.68 8.20 -20.15
CA PRO A 191 10.86 8.63 -21.54
C PRO A 191 11.78 9.85 -21.68
N LYS A 192 12.42 9.97 -22.83
CA LYS A 192 13.19 11.17 -23.15
C LYS A 192 12.28 12.41 -23.17
N GLY A 193 12.77 13.51 -22.61
CA GLY A 193 12.01 14.76 -22.56
C GLY A 193 10.95 14.86 -21.47
N VAL A 194 10.93 13.90 -20.52
CA VAL A 194 10.06 13.98 -19.34
C VAL A 194 10.45 15.18 -18.46
N THR A 195 9.46 15.92 -17.99
CA THR A 195 9.66 16.99 -17.01
C THR A 195 9.91 16.38 -15.63
N LYS A 196 11.09 16.65 -15.05
CA LYS A 196 11.46 16.17 -13.71
C LYS A 196 11.25 17.28 -12.69
N VAL A 197 10.55 16.95 -11.60
CA VAL A 197 10.26 17.86 -10.50
C VAL A 197 10.66 17.22 -9.18
N LYS A 198 11.25 18.02 -8.29
CA LYS A 198 11.57 17.61 -6.90
C LYS A 198 10.78 18.49 -5.94
N PRO A 199 9.54 18.10 -5.57
CA PRO A 199 8.68 18.95 -4.74
C PRO A 199 9.24 19.23 -3.34
N ASP A 200 10.15 18.36 -2.85
CA ASP A 200 10.79 18.50 -1.54
C ASP A 200 12.04 19.39 -1.51
N SER A 201 12.50 19.88 -2.66
CA SER A 201 13.73 20.69 -2.80
C SER A 201 13.46 22.18 -2.66
#